data_ed1ec5c313e1f55d0b04e4ae3d854080
#
_entry.id   ed1ec5c313e1f55d0b04e4ae3d854080
#
_cell.length_a   1.000
_cell.length_b   1.000
_cell.length_c   1.000
_cell.angle_alpha   90.00
_cell.angle_beta   90.00
_cell.angle_gamma   90.00
#
_symmetry.space_group_name_H-M   'P 1'
#
loop_
_entity.id
_entity.type
_entity.pdbx_description
1 polymer ?
#
loop_
_entity_poly.entity_id
_entity_poly.type
_entity_poly.pdbx_seq_one_letter_code
_entity_poly.pdbx_strand_id
1 'polypeptide(L)'
;MSSDAEKTVQRMDEALLDNCRRQGLFKSGDRVIAACSGGADSMALLLFLLRHRRTLEIEVLATHVNHGIRGENARRDADFVADFCRRNGVELFLYDAVQEGIEVPPRPSEDWARGLRYGWFDELAAREEAVIATAHTMSDQAETVLFRMARGTGLHGLTGIPPRRGCYVRPCLCLTRADTEAYCAALRQHYIRDETNDQDVYARNRIRHNAIPALQYANPAAERSIARLCRQMRALDDWLTGEAAALLQAATVPGGYDVTVLRRAEGPVLDAALHALVSPVRDAEEKYISLLHFLVLKGEGAVQLTPDVNYKIQDGLLVCLTREGSQTLPAPPQPFEPGDFYLPGGYFVKFQVVKYEDFLKNQPIFKKDLNCCADCAKIQGNVILRTRQPGDFFRPAGRHLRKTLKKYYNELGIPQAERPLLPLLADGSEVLWLWGCGFAEGCAPDEYTHEVLTVRTEKTGEA
;
A
#
# COMPACT_ATOMS: atom_id res chain seq x y z
N MET A 1 11.01 -35.62 15.49
CA MET A 1 11.73 -34.35 15.83
C MET A 1 12.34 -34.50 17.22
N SER A 2 13.45 -33.82 17.56
CA SER A 2 13.90 -33.73 18.94
C SER A 2 12.95 -32.83 19.74
N SER A 3 12.87 -33.02 21.08
CA SER A 3 12.04 -32.18 21.94
C SER A 3 12.31 -30.68 21.79
N ASP A 4 13.58 -30.29 21.53
CA ASP A 4 13.96 -28.88 21.33
C ASP A 4 13.52 -28.34 19.99
N ALA A 5 13.54 -29.15 18.92
CA ALA A 5 13.02 -28.75 17.61
C ALA A 5 11.50 -28.56 17.67
N GLU A 6 10.77 -29.40 18.39
CA GLU A 6 9.30 -29.24 18.58
C GLU A 6 8.97 -27.96 19.34
N LYS A 7 9.67 -27.67 20.44
CA LYS A 7 9.50 -26.42 21.18
C LYS A 7 9.81 -25.18 20.33
N THR A 8 10.85 -25.24 19.50
CA THR A 8 11.22 -24.15 18.60
C THR A 8 10.11 -23.89 17.58
N VAL A 9 9.60 -24.94 16.92
CA VAL A 9 8.51 -24.82 15.96
C VAL A 9 7.24 -24.27 16.62
N GLN A 10 6.85 -24.84 17.77
CA GLN A 10 5.65 -24.39 18.50
C GLN A 10 5.72 -22.91 18.88
N ARG A 11 6.84 -22.45 19.44
CA ARG A 11 7.04 -21.06 19.83
C ARG A 11 6.89 -20.12 18.63
N MET A 12 7.43 -20.50 17.47
CA MET A 12 7.38 -19.66 16.26
C MET A 12 6.01 -19.69 15.61
N ASP A 13 5.36 -20.85 15.55
CA ASP A 13 3.99 -20.99 15.09
C ASP A 13 3.03 -20.12 15.94
N GLU A 14 3.16 -20.15 17.26
CA GLU A 14 2.38 -19.31 18.17
C GLU A 14 2.61 -17.80 17.92
N ALA A 15 3.87 -17.39 17.74
CA ALA A 15 4.22 -15.99 17.45
C ALA A 15 3.64 -15.52 16.11
N LEU A 16 3.71 -16.36 15.07
CA LEU A 16 3.20 -16.07 13.74
C LEU A 16 1.66 -16.01 13.74
N LEU A 17 0.99 -16.97 14.37
CA LEU A 17 -0.48 -17.00 14.51
C LEU A 17 -1.00 -15.78 15.27
N ASP A 18 -0.36 -15.44 16.38
CA ASP A 18 -0.71 -14.27 17.17
C ASP A 18 -0.51 -12.97 16.38
N ASN A 19 0.60 -12.85 15.62
CA ASN A 19 0.83 -11.73 14.73
C ASN A 19 -0.23 -11.63 13.63
N CYS A 20 -0.58 -12.73 12.98
CA CYS A 20 -1.62 -12.76 11.95
C CYS A 20 -2.97 -12.29 12.49
N ARG A 21 -3.36 -12.76 13.68
CA ARG A 21 -4.63 -12.37 14.34
C ARG A 21 -4.64 -10.90 14.73
N ARG A 22 -3.59 -10.43 15.44
CA ARG A 22 -3.51 -9.04 15.92
C ARG A 22 -3.48 -8.02 14.79
N GLN A 23 -2.90 -8.39 13.64
CA GLN A 23 -2.78 -7.50 12.48
C GLN A 23 -3.89 -7.70 11.45
N GLY A 24 -4.82 -8.63 11.68
CA GLY A 24 -5.90 -8.93 10.73
C GLY A 24 -5.37 -9.28 9.33
N LEU A 25 -4.31 -10.13 9.25
CA LEU A 25 -3.63 -10.36 7.98
C LEU A 25 -4.42 -11.24 7.03
N PHE A 26 -5.27 -12.11 7.53
CA PHE A 26 -6.06 -13.04 6.73
C PHE A 26 -7.50 -13.06 7.19
N LYS A 27 -8.40 -13.26 6.23
CA LYS A 27 -9.82 -13.52 6.44
C LYS A 27 -10.11 -14.99 6.12
N SER A 28 -11.17 -15.55 6.70
CA SER A 28 -11.66 -16.89 6.34
C SER A 28 -12.01 -16.93 4.84
N GLY A 29 -11.51 -17.95 4.15
CA GLY A 29 -11.70 -18.11 2.71
C GLY A 29 -10.68 -17.38 1.82
N ASP A 30 -9.74 -16.60 2.40
CA ASP A 30 -8.71 -15.93 1.58
C ASP A 30 -7.86 -16.94 0.78
N ARG A 31 -7.63 -16.65 -0.50
CA ARG A 31 -6.56 -17.25 -1.29
C ARG A 31 -5.27 -16.50 -1.03
N VAL A 32 -4.24 -17.19 -0.54
CA VAL A 32 -2.98 -16.60 -0.12
C VAL A 32 -1.84 -17.13 -0.98
N ILE A 33 -1.22 -16.25 -1.74
CA ILE A 33 -0.07 -16.58 -2.58
C ILE A 33 1.21 -16.21 -1.84
N ALA A 34 1.98 -17.21 -1.42
CA ALA A 34 3.28 -17.00 -0.81
C ALA A 34 4.34 -16.66 -1.86
N ALA A 35 4.97 -15.49 -1.73
CA ALA A 35 6.10 -15.09 -2.55
C ALA A 35 7.36 -15.87 -2.09
N CYS A 36 7.74 -16.89 -2.85
CA CYS A 36 8.79 -17.84 -2.49
C CYS A 36 10.03 -17.66 -3.37
N SER A 37 11.12 -17.14 -2.79
CA SER A 37 12.42 -17.03 -3.45
C SER A 37 13.29 -18.29 -3.29
N GLY A 38 12.89 -19.24 -2.44
CA GLY A 38 13.70 -20.40 -2.04
C GLY A 38 14.61 -20.15 -0.84
N GLY A 39 14.83 -18.89 -0.44
CA GLY A 39 15.61 -18.53 0.76
C GLY A 39 14.88 -18.84 2.08
N ALA A 40 15.64 -18.86 3.19
CA ALA A 40 15.13 -19.27 4.52
C ALA A 40 13.84 -18.57 4.93
N ASP A 41 13.76 -17.26 4.78
CA ASP A 41 12.60 -16.47 5.19
C ASP A 41 11.35 -16.87 4.39
N SER A 42 11.48 -17.01 3.07
CA SER A 42 10.36 -17.39 2.20
C SER A 42 9.91 -18.83 2.38
N MET A 43 10.87 -19.74 2.64
CA MET A 43 10.55 -21.13 2.96
C MET A 43 9.87 -21.26 4.32
N ALA A 44 10.34 -20.51 5.33
CA ALA A 44 9.68 -20.46 6.65
C ALA A 44 8.24 -19.94 6.56
N LEU A 45 8.01 -18.89 5.76
CA LEU A 45 6.66 -18.37 5.51
C LEU A 45 5.76 -19.44 4.86
N LEU A 46 6.23 -20.07 3.78
CA LEU A 46 5.44 -21.08 3.06
C LEU A 46 5.13 -22.29 3.94
N LEU A 47 6.10 -22.77 4.72
CA LEU A 47 5.91 -23.86 5.69
C LEU A 47 4.86 -23.49 6.75
N PHE A 48 4.93 -22.30 7.32
CA PHE A 48 3.97 -21.82 8.30
C PHE A 48 2.55 -21.80 7.72
N LEU A 49 2.37 -21.19 6.55
CA LEU A 49 1.08 -21.10 5.89
C LEU A 49 0.48 -22.48 5.62
N LEU A 50 1.28 -23.42 5.11
CA LEU A 50 0.84 -24.79 4.83
C LEU A 50 0.43 -25.55 6.10
N ARG A 51 1.21 -25.42 7.18
CA ARG A 51 0.92 -26.05 8.46
C ARG A 51 -0.37 -25.52 9.10
N HIS A 52 -0.65 -24.23 8.92
CA HIS A 52 -1.74 -23.54 9.59
C HIS A 52 -2.90 -23.14 8.67
N ARG A 53 -2.92 -23.60 7.39
CA ARG A 53 -3.96 -23.26 6.43
C ARG A 53 -5.39 -23.54 6.92
N ARG A 54 -5.56 -24.63 7.69
CA ARG A 54 -6.87 -24.95 8.30
C ARG A 54 -7.22 -24.04 9.46
N THR A 55 -6.24 -23.70 10.32
CA THR A 55 -6.42 -22.81 11.48
C THR A 55 -6.71 -21.37 11.04
N LEU A 56 -6.11 -20.95 9.94
CA LEU A 56 -6.29 -19.64 9.32
C LEU A 56 -7.46 -19.60 8.34
N GLU A 57 -8.03 -20.78 8.00
CA GLU A 57 -9.11 -20.95 7.03
C GLU A 57 -8.78 -20.37 5.66
N ILE A 58 -7.55 -20.59 5.16
CA ILE A 58 -7.04 -20.06 3.91
C ILE A 58 -6.66 -21.16 2.92
N GLU A 59 -6.73 -20.83 1.64
CA GLU A 59 -6.11 -21.58 0.57
C GLU A 59 -4.68 -21.06 0.34
N VAL A 60 -3.69 -21.96 0.24
CA VAL A 60 -2.28 -21.57 0.09
C VAL A 60 -1.77 -21.96 -1.29
N LEU A 61 -1.32 -20.95 -2.00
CA LEU A 61 -0.65 -21.03 -3.29
C LEU A 61 0.76 -20.44 -3.16
N ALA A 62 1.59 -20.58 -4.18
CA ALA A 62 2.94 -20.01 -4.18
C ALA A 62 3.23 -19.29 -5.50
N THR A 63 4.16 -18.33 -5.45
CA THR A 63 4.74 -17.74 -6.66
C THR A 63 6.23 -17.59 -6.52
N HIS A 64 6.96 -17.84 -7.62
CA HIS A 64 8.39 -17.60 -7.75
C HIS A 64 8.66 -16.70 -8.96
N VAL A 65 9.59 -15.75 -8.82
CA VAL A 65 9.96 -14.81 -9.89
C VAL A 65 11.43 -15.00 -10.24
N ASN A 66 11.69 -15.44 -11.46
CA ASN A 66 13.01 -15.42 -12.07
C ASN A 66 13.20 -14.11 -12.85
N HIS A 67 14.11 -13.25 -12.38
CA HIS A 67 14.42 -11.96 -13.02
C HIS A 67 15.35 -12.09 -14.24
N GLY A 68 15.86 -13.28 -14.55
CA GLY A 68 16.83 -13.50 -15.62
C GLY A 68 18.28 -13.05 -15.33
N ILE A 69 18.55 -12.51 -14.12
CA ILE A 69 19.86 -11.90 -13.78
C ILE A 69 20.95 -12.95 -13.52
N ARG A 70 20.58 -14.14 -13.00
CA ARG A 70 21.51 -15.12 -12.43
C ARG A 70 21.69 -16.39 -13.28
N GLY A 71 21.16 -16.41 -14.52
CA GLY A 71 21.32 -17.50 -15.46
C GLY A 71 20.92 -18.88 -14.89
N GLU A 72 21.87 -19.85 -14.90
CA GLU A 72 21.60 -21.22 -14.43
C GLU A 72 21.26 -21.30 -12.94
N ASN A 73 21.81 -20.43 -12.10
CA ASN A 73 21.48 -20.41 -10.68
C ASN A 73 20.00 -20.05 -10.46
N ALA A 74 19.44 -19.13 -11.25
CA ALA A 74 18.04 -18.79 -11.15
C ALA A 74 17.11 -19.94 -11.56
N ARG A 75 17.52 -20.76 -12.55
CA ARG A 75 16.77 -21.98 -12.92
C ARG A 75 16.79 -23.02 -11.80
N ARG A 76 17.97 -23.27 -11.20
CA ARG A 76 18.09 -24.15 -10.05
C ARG A 76 17.20 -23.69 -8.88
N ASP A 77 17.14 -22.39 -8.63
CA ASP A 77 16.31 -21.83 -7.58
C ASP A 77 14.81 -22.02 -7.87
N ALA A 78 14.40 -21.83 -9.13
CA ALA A 78 13.02 -22.10 -9.57
C ALA A 78 12.66 -23.58 -9.46
N ASP A 79 13.57 -24.49 -9.88
CA ASP A 79 13.38 -25.93 -9.79
C ASP A 79 13.24 -26.39 -8.34
N PHE A 80 14.03 -25.84 -7.43
CA PHE A 80 13.94 -26.13 -5.99
C PHE A 80 12.57 -25.76 -5.43
N VAL A 81 12.06 -24.57 -5.75
CA VAL A 81 10.73 -24.11 -5.30
C VAL A 81 9.63 -24.97 -5.94
N ALA A 82 9.76 -25.29 -7.23
CA ALA A 82 8.80 -26.13 -7.94
C ALA A 82 8.73 -27.55 -7.35
N ASP A 83 9.88 -28.15 -7.04
CA ASP A 83 9.95 -29.46 -6.39
C ASP A 83 9.32 -29.47 -5.01
N PHE A 84 9.53 -28.41 -4.23
CA PHE A 84 8.91 -28.26 -2.93
C PHE A 84 7.38 -28.15 -3.06
N CYS A 85 6.89 -27.29 -3.92
CA CYS A 85 5.46 -27.08 -4.14
C CYS A 85 4.77 -28.36 -4.62
N ARG A 86 5.36 -29.08 -5.59
CA ARG A 86 4.84 -30.34 -6.11
C ARG A 86 4.73 -31.41 -5.02
N ARG A 87 5.77 -31.56 -4.17
CA ARG A 87 5.77 -32.55 -3.07
C ARG A 87 4.74 -32.24 -1.99
N ASN A 88 4.36 -30.97 -1.83
CA ASN A 88 3.39 -30.53 -0.81
C ASN A 88 1.99 -30.24 -1.37
N GLY A 89 1.76 -30.51 -2.67
CA GLY A 89 0.47 -30.29 -3.32
C GLY A 89 0.06 -28.81 -3.34
N VAL A 90 1.03 -27.90 -3.55
CA VAL A 90 0.83 -26.45 -3.65
C VAL A 90 0.89 -26.04 -5.11
N GLU A 91 -0.11 -25.32 -5.57
CA GLU A 91 -0.11 -24.69 -6.88
C GLU A 91 0.96 -23.60 -6.93
N LEU A 92 1.77 -23.59 -7.98
CA LEU A 92 2.89 -22.68 -8.15
C LEU A 92 2.76 -21.86 -9.42
N PHE A 93 2.76 -20.54 -9.30
CA PHE A 93 2.86 -19.61 -10.41
C PHE A 93 4.32 -19.19 -10.60
N LEU A 94 4.91 -19.61 -11.73
CA LEU A 94 6.27 -19.23 -12.09
C LEU A 94 6.23 -18.04 -13.07
N TYR A 95 7.02 -17.03 -12.77
CA TYR A 95 7.29 -15.93 -13.68
C TYR A 95 8.76 -15.95 -14.08
N ASP A 96 9.02 -16.03 -15.36
CA ASP A 96 10.38 -15.95 -15.93
C ASP A 96 10.46 -14.73 -16.86
N ALA A 97 11.18 -13.69 -16.44
CA ALA A 97 11.27 -12.44 -17.17
C ALA A 97 11.82 -12.63 -18.60
N VAL A 98 12.74 -13.58 -18.81
CA VAL A 98 13.32 -13.84 -20.14
C VAL A 98 12.29 -14.53 -21.03
N GLN A 99 11.51 -15.46 -20.51
CA GLN A 99 10.45 -16.15 -21.25
C GLN A 99 9.29 -15.21 -21.61
N GLU A 100 9.02 -14.22 -20.73
CA GLU A 100 8.06 -13.15 -20.97
C GLU A 100 8.58 -12.05 -21.92
N GLY A 101 9.77 -12.22 -22.51
CA GLY A 101 10.34 -11.29 -23.45
C GLY A 101 10.85 -9.97 -22.84
N ILE A 102 11.07 -9.96 -21.52
CA ILE A 102 11.62 -8.77 -20.84
C ILE A 102 13.13 -8.70 -21.07
N GLU A 103 13.58 -7.62 -21.65
CA GLU A 103 15.00 -7.34 -21.83
C GLU A 103 15.65 -7.02 -20.46
N VAL A 104 16.58 -7.87 -20.03
CA VAL A 104 17.33 -7.63 -18.80
C VAL A 104 18.39 -6.56 -19.05
N PRO A 105 18.40 -5.44 -18.30
CA PRO A 105 19.41 -4.38 -18.49
C PRO A 105 20.82 -4.93 -18.27
N PRO A 106 21.85 -4.39 -18.94
CA PRO A 106 23.24 -4.80 -18.74
C PRO A 106 23.76 -4.66 -17.30
N ARG A 107 23.15 -3.74 -16.54
CA ARG A 107 23.40 -3.51 -15.09
C ARG A 107 22.06 -3.38 -14.38
N PRO A 108 21.39 -4.50 -14.08
CA PRO A 108 20.09 -4.48 -13.45
C PRO A 108 20.22 -3.92 -12.01
N SER A 109 19.41 -2.90 -11.69
CA SER A 109 19.35 -2.37 -10.34
C SER A 109 18.39 -3.20 -9.46
N GLU A 110 18.55 -3.11 -8.14
CA GLU A 110 17.61 -3.71 -7.18
C GLU A 110 16.19 -3.15 -7.39
N ASP A 111 16.07 -1.84 -7.69
CA ASP A 111 14.78 -1.20 -7.95
C ASP A 111 14.12 -1.73 -9.23
N TRP A 112 14.89 -2.03 -10.27
CA TRP A 112 14.37 -2.65 -11.49
C TRP A 112 13.81 -4.05 -11.19
N ALA A 113 14.60 -4.90 -10.52
CA ALA A 113 14.18 -6.26 -10.15
C ALA A 113 12.97 -6.24 -9.20
N ARG A 114 12.95 -5.28 -8.28
CA ARG A 114 11.82 -5.04 -7.39
C ARG A 114 10.57 -4.61 -8.16
N GLY A 115 10.70 -3.68 -9.10
CA GLY A 115 9.60 -3.21 -9.95
C GLY A 115 8.97 -4.35 -10.74
N LEU A 116 9.80 -5.20 -11.37
CA LEU A 116 9.35 -6.38 -12.10
C LEU A 116 8.58 -7.35 -11.19
N ARG A 117 9.16 -7.68 -10.03
CA ARG A 117 8.56 -8.60 -9.04
C ARG A 117 7.20 -8.11 -8.55
N TYR A 118 7.11 -6.84 -8.14
CA TYR A 118 5.85 -6.29 -7.66
C TYR A 118 4.82 -6.12 -8.77
N GLY A 119 5.25 -5.84 -10.01
CA GLY A 119 4.35 -5.84 -11.17
C GLY A 119 3.67 -7.19 -11.39
N TRP A 120 4.46 -8.28 -11.34
CA TRP A 120 3.94 -9.64 -11.42
C TRP A 120 3.01 -9.98 -10.24
N PHE A 121 3.42 -9.63 -9.01
CA PHE A 121 2.60 -9.89 -7.83
C PHE A 121 1.25 -9.18 -7.90
N ASP A 122 1.24 -7.95 -8.39
CA ASP A 122 0.02 -7.16 -8.53
C ASP A 122 -0.92 -7.77 -9.57
N GLU A 123 -0.37 -8.23 -10.70
CA GLU A 123 -1.12 -8.93 -11.75
C GLU A 123 -1.70 -10.24 -11.21
N LEU A 124 -0.87 -11.04 -10.53
CA LEU A 124 -1.26 -12.32 -10.00
C LEU A 124 -2.32 -12.19 -8.91
N ALA A 125 -2.15 -11.24 -7.97
CA ALA A 125 -3.14 -10.95 -6.93
C ALA A 125 -4.50 -10.59 -7.51
N ALA A 126 -4.48 -9.84 -8.62
CA ALA A 126 -5.70 -9.45 -9.32
C ALA A 126 -6.41 -10.62 -10.01
N ARG A 127 -5.63 -11.44 -10.73
CA ARG A 127 -6.14 -12.55 -11.51
C ARG A 127 -6.73 -13.65 -10.62
N GLU A 128 -6.07 -13.90 -9.49
CA GLU A 128 -6.43 -14.98 -8.57
C GLU A 128 -7.33 -14.49 -7.42
N GLU A 129 -7.69 -13.18 -7.39
CA GLU A 129 -8.41 -12.54 -6.27
C GLU A 129 -7.76 -12.86 -4.91
N ALA A 130 -6.42 -12.79 -4.86
CA ALA A 130 -5.63 -13.32 -3.78
C ALA A 130 -4.84 -12.27 -3.01
N VAL A 131 -4.46 -12.63 -1.79
CA VAL A 131 -3.56 -11.88 -0.94
C VAL A 131 -2.12 -12.36 -1.18
N ILE A 132 -1.17 -11.47 -1.36
CA ILE A 132 0.26 -11.81 -1.53
C ILE A 132 0.96 -11.77 -0.16
N ALA A 133 1.39 -12.92 0.31
CA ALA A 133 2.20 -13.01 1.52
C ALA A 133 3.69 -12.92 1.18
N THR A 134 4.37 -11.92 1.76
CA THR A 134 5.82 -11.72 1.59
C THR A 134 6.57 -11.98 2.90
N ALA A 135 7.75 -12.55 2.80
CA ALA A 135 8.54 -13.03 3.93
C ALA A 135 9.43 -11.95 4.58
N HIS A 136 8.97 -10.70 4.63
CA HIS A 136 9.71 -9.67 5.35
C HIS A 136 9.76 -9.98 6.84
N THR A 137 10.95 -9.88 7.41
CA THR A 137 11.24 -10.21 8.80
C THR A 137 11.43 -8.97 9.69
N MET A 138 11.58 -9.20 10.98
CA MET A 138 11.98 -8.16 11.94
C MET A 138 13.37 -7.59 11.62
N SER A 139 14.27 -8.41 11.04
CA SER A 139 15.58 -7.95 10.57
C SER A 139 15.45 -6.96 9.42
N ASP A 140 14.57 -7.23 8.44
CA ASP A 140 14.28 -6.28 7.35
C ASP A 140 13.65 -4.98 7.86
N GLN A 141 12.85 -5.08 8.92
CA GLN A 141 12.28 -3.92 9.61
C GLN A 141 13.40 -3.04 10.18
N ALA A 142 14.35 -3.65 10.90
CA ALA A 142 15.48 -2.94 11.48
C ALA A 142 16.36 -2.29 10.40
N GLU A 143 16.70 -3.04 9.34
CA GLU A 143 17.44 -2.53 8.18
C GLU A 143 16.75 -1.30 7.58
N THR A 144 15.43 -1.39 7.37
CA THR A 144 14.63 -0.34 6.73
C THR A 144 14.60 0.93 7.57
N VAL A 145 14.39 0.81 8.87
CA VAL A 145 14.34 1.96 9.78
C VAL A 145 15.68 2.63 9.89
N LEU A 146 16.75 1.86 10.10
CA LEU A 146 18.12 2.42 10.17
C LEU A 146 18.51 3.11 8.86
N PHE A 147 18.15 2.53 7.72
CA PHE A 147 18.40 3.16 6.43
C PHE A 147 17.64 4.48 6.26
N ARG A 148 16.37 4.53 6.67
CA ARG A 148 15.56 5.77 6.62
C ARG A 148 16.09 6.82 7.59
N MET A 149 16.49 6.43 8.82
CA MET A 149 17.13 7.33 9.79
C MET A 149 18.42 7.94 9.25
N ALA A 150 19.28 7.15 8.62
CA ALA A 150 20.51 7.62 8.02
C ALA A 150 20.30 8.63 6.87
N ARG A 151 19.13 8.61 6.23
CA ARG A 151 18.77 9.56 5.16
C ARG A 151 17.99 10.78 5.64
N GLY A 152 17.65 10.84 6.91
CA GLY A 152 16.71 11.79 7.49
C GLY A 152 15.28 11.35 7.22
N THR A 153 14.49 11.12 8.26
CA THR A 153 13.11 10.72 8.15
C THR A 153 12.28 11.28 9.30
N GLY A 154 11.03 11.66 9.00
CA GLY A 154 10.02 11.99 10.00
C GLY A 154 9.35 10.75 10.59
N LEU A 155 8.27 11.00 11.36
CA LEU A 155 7.48 9.99 12.04
C LEU A 155 7.04 8.85 11.11
N HIS A 156 6.47 9.18 9.95
CA HIS A 156 6.00 8.20 8.97
C HIS A 156 7.08 7.19 8.54
N GLY A 157 8.31 7.66 8.31
CA GLY A 157 9.40 6.75 7.93
C GLY A 157 9.85 5.82 9.06
N LEU A 158 9.67 6.21 10.34
CA LEU A 158 9.97 5.39 11.51
C LEU A 158 8.93 4.29 11.76
N THR A 159 7.77 4.33 11.12
CA THR A 159 6.78 3.25 11.15
C THR A 159 7.31 1.95 10.54
N GLY A 160 8.36 2.07 9.70
CA GLY A 160 9.03 0.95 9.04
C GLY A 160 8.19 0.27 7.96
N ILE A 161 8.27 -1.06 7.89
CA ILE A 161 7.51 -1.88 6.93
C ILE A 161 6.13 -2.16 7.54
N PRO A 162 5.02 -1.80 6.89
CA PRO A 162 3.67 -2.09 7.40
C PRO A 162 3.37 -3.58 7.32
N PRO A 163 2.62 -4.17 8.29
CA PRO A 163 2.21 -5.58 8.26
C PRO A 163 1.26 -5.89 7.09
N ARG A 164 0.43 -4.93 6.70
CA ARG A 164 -0.45 -5.00 5.54
C ARG A 164 -0.36 -3.72 4.70
N ARG A 165 -0.40 -3.87 3.38
CA ARG A 165 -0.48 -2.75 2.43
C ARG A 165 -1.20 -3.21 1.17
N GLY A 166 -2.46 -2.83 1.00
CA GLY A 166 -3.31 -3.35 -0.06
C GLY A 166 -3.41 -4.87 0.00
N CYS A 167 -3.15 -5.55 -1.12
CA CYS A 167 -3.14 -7.01 -1.19
C CYS A 167 -1.92 -7.68 -0.52
N TYR A 168 -0.93 -6.91 -0.05
CA TYR A 168 0.29 -7.47 0.54
C TYR A 168 0.19 -7.64 2.04
N VAL A 169 0.54 -8.81 2.55
CA VAL A 169 0.66 -9.12 3.97
C VAL A 169 2.05 -9.63 4.33
N ARG A 170 2.47 -9.44 5.58
CA ARG A 170 3.83 -9.76 6.05
C ARG A 170 3.78 -10.48 7.39
N PRO A 171 3.44 -11.77 7.39
CA PRO A 171 3.32 -12.54 8.62
C PRO A 171 4.60 -12.61 9.44
N CYS A 172 5.77 -12.67 8.77
CA CYS A 172 7.08 -12.89 9.39
C CYS A 172 7.70 -11.66 10.05
N LEU A 173 7.04 -10.48 10.07
CA LEU A 173 7.56 -9.28 10.74
C LEU A 173 7.76 -9.44 12.28
N CYS A 174 7.23 -10.51 12.87
CA CYS A 174 7.44 -10.86 14.28
C CYS A 174 8.66 -11.74 14.54
N LEU A 175 9.31 -12.27 13.49
CA LEU A 175 10.49 -13.14 13.56
C LEU A 175 11.74 -12.43 13.02
N THR A 176 12.89 -12.72 13.62
CA THR A 176 14.19 -12.36 13.06
C THR A 176 14.57 -13.36 11.95
N ARG A 177 15.58 -13.00 11.14
CA ARG A 177 16.15 -13.93 10.15
C ARG A 177 16.73 -15.20 10.81
N ALA A 178 17.37 -15.06 11.97
CA ALA A 178 17.84 -16.20 12.75
C ALA A 178 16.69 -17.11 13.21
N ASP A 179 15.52 -16.54 13.53
CA ASP A 179 14.33 -17.32 13.87
C ASP A 179 13.83 -18.11 12.64
N THR A 180 13.79 -17.52 11.44
CA THR A 180 13.33 -18.21 10.22
C THR A 180 14.28 -19.34 9.82
N GLU A 181 15.60 -19.15 9.94
CA GLU A 181 16.60 -20.19 9.74
C GLU A 181 16.44 -21.32 10.75
N ALA A 182 16.25 -21.00 12.03
CA ALA A 182 16.02 -21.99 13.09
C ALA A 182 14.70 -22.77 12.86
N TYR A 183 13.66 -22.10 12.35
CA TYR A 183 12.40 -22.73 12.00
C TYR A 183 12.57 -23.76 10.86
N CYS A 184 13.27 -23.36 9.79
CA CYS A 184 13.60 -24.28 8.70
C CYS A 184 14.45 -25.48 9.18
N ALA A 185 15.47 -25.22 10.00
CA ALA A 185 16.33 -26.27 10.56
C ALA A 185 15.54 -27.25 11.45
N ALA A 186 14.64 -26.74 12.32
CA ALA A 186 13.80 -27.56 13.19
C ALA A 186 12.84 -28.45 12.39
N LEU A 187 12.34 -27.97 11.25
CA LEU A 187 11.48 -28.72 10.32
C LEU A 187 12.28 -29.55 9.31
N ARG A 188 13.62 -29.54 9.38
CA ARG A 188 14.54 -30.19 8.43
C ARG A 188 14.29 -29.78 6.99
N GLN A 189 13.89 -28.52 6.79
CA GLN A 189 13.70 -27.95 5.47
C GLN A 189 14.96 -27.28 4.97
N HIS A 190 15.46 -27.75 3.82
CA HIS A 190 16.54 -27.10 3.11
C HIS A 190 16.05 -25.80 2.47
N TYR A 191 16.94 -24.82 2.34
CA TYR A 191 16.71 -23.56 1.65
C TYR A 191 17.95 -23.13 0.87
N ILE A 192 17.75 -22.23 -0.09
CA ILE A 192 18.82 -21.71 -0.93
C ILE A 192 19.53 -20.58 -0.19
N ARG A 193 20.86 -20.62 -0.17
CA ARG A 193 21.70 -19.50 0.27
C ARG A 193 22.10 -18.67 -0.94
N ASP A 194 21.76 -17.38 -0.90
CA ASP A 194 22.13 -16.46 -1.95
C ASP A 194 23.50 -15.82 -1.63
N GLU A 195 24.53 -16.23 -2.38
CA GLU A 195 25.91 -15.74 -2.22
C GLU A 195 26.06 -14.24 -2.50
N THR A 196 25.10 -13.60 -3.21
CA THR A 196 25.13 -12.17 -3.47
C THR A 196 24.76 -11.33 -2.25
N ASN A 197 24.15 -11.93 -1.22
CA ASN A 197 23.85 -11.26 0.04
C ASN A 197 25.10 -10.90 0.86
N ASP A 198 26.25 -11.51 0.56
CA ASP A 198 27.50 -11.30 1.28
C ASP A 198 28.30 -10.08 0.77
N GLN A 199 27.82 -9.39 -0.26
CA GLN A 199 28.50 -8.24 -0.85
C GLN A 199 28.02 -6.91 -0.28
N ASP A 200 28.95 -6.12 0.29
CA ASP A 200 28.69 -4.79 0.87
C ASP A 200 28.49 -3.65 -0.14
N VAL A 201 28.16 -3.99 -1.38
CA VAL A 201 27.94 -3.00 -2.47
C VAL A 201 26.75 -2.10 -2.17
N TYR A 202 25.69 -2.65 -1.60
CA TYR A 202 24.47 -1.92 -1.33
C TYR A 202 24.42 -1.37 0.09
N ALA A 203 23.84 -0.17 0.26
CA ALA A 203 23.71 0.48 1.57
C ALA A 203 22.97 -0.39 2.60
N ARG A 204 21.98 -1.18 2.16
CA ARG A 204 21.25 -2.13 3.00
C ARG A 204 22.15 -3.24 3.54
N ASN A 205 23.04 -3.80 2.70
CA ASN A 205 23.97 -4.84 3.13
C ASN A 205 24.97 -4.28 4.16
N ARG A 206 25.43 -3.04 3.98
CA ARG A 206 26.28 -2.38 5.00
C ARG A 206 25.60 -2.21 6.34
N ILE A 207 24.29 -1.88 6.36
CA ILE A 207 23.52 -1.81 7.61
C ILE A 207 23.41 -3.20 8.24
N ARG A 208 23.11 -4.22 7.44
CA ARG A 208 23.01 -5.61 7.88
C ARG A 208 24.30 -6.15 8.49
N HIS A 209 25.43 -5.91 7.83
CA HIS A 209 26.70 -6.52 8.21
C HIS A 209 27.47 -5.70 9.24
N ASN A 210 27.20 -4.39 9.38
CA ASN A 210 27.95 -3.54 10.28
C ASN A 210 27.09 -2.90 11.39
N ALA A 211 26.00 -2.23 11.03
CA ALA A 211 25.21 -1.46 12.00
C ALA A 211 24.39 -2.37 12.94
N ILE A 212 23.68 -3.37 12.38
CA ILE A 212 22.86 -4.29 13.18
C ILE A 212 23.73 -5.11 14.16
N PRO A 213 24.85 -5.74 13.76
CA PRO A 213 25.72 -6.44 14.69
C PRO A 213 26.29 -5.55 15.80
N ALA A 214 26.64 -4.30 15.48
CA ALA A 214 27.10 -3.35 16.50
C ALA A 214 26.01 -3.03 17.53
N LEU A 215 24.75 -2.87 17.07
CA LEU A 215 23.62 -2.68 17.96
C LEU A 215 23.31 -3.93 18.79
N GLN A 216 23.43 -5.12 18.20
CA GLN A 216 23.23 -6.40 18.89
C GLN A 216 24.33 -6.67 19.91
N TYR A 217 25.56 -6.20 19.69
CA TYR A 217 26.63 -6.24 20.67
C TYR A 217 26.28 -5.43 21.93
N ALA A 218 25.69 -4.24 21.73
CA ALA A 218 25.21 -3.41 22.83
C ALA A 218 23.93 -3.96 23.49
N ASN A 219 23.03 -4.53 22.70
CA ASN A 219 21.78 -5.12 23.16
C ASN A 219 21.37 -6.28 22.24
N PRO A 220 21.50 -7.56 22.68
CA PRO A 220 21.11 -8.72 21.88
C PRO A 220 19.65 -8.68 21.37
N ALA A 221 18.77 -7.90 22.00
CA ALA A 221 17.39 -7.69 21.60
C ALA A 221 17.18 -6.43 20.73
N ALA A 222 18.22 -5.87 20.12
CA ALA A 222 18.15 -4.61 19.35
C ALA A 222 17.06 -4.63 18.26
N GLU A 223 16.99 -5.67 17.44
CA GLU A 223 15.96 -5.79 16.40
C GLU A 223 14.55 -5.79 16.97
N ARG A 224 14.32 -6.52 18.09
CA ARG A 224 13.03 -6.52 18.80
C ARG A 224 12.68 -5.14 19.35
N SER A 225 13.69 -4.39 19.84
CA SER A 225 13.50 -3.04 20.35
C SER A 225 13.13 -2.07 19.22
N ILE A 226 13.79 -2.17 18.05
CA ILE A 226 13.45 -1.40 16.86
C ILE A 226 12.03 -1.76 16.36
N ALA A 227 11.68 -3.03 16.29
CA ALA A 227 10.33 -3.45 15.88
C ALA A 227 9.25 -2.94 16.84
N ARG A 228 9.54 -2.88 18.15
CA ARG A 228 8.65 -2.25 19.14
C ARG A 228 8.49 -0.76 18.89
N LEU A 229 9.59 -0.05 18.64
CA LEU A 229 9.57 1.37 18.27
C LEU A 229 8.69 1.60 17.02
N CYS A 230 8.87 0.80 15.97
CA CYS A 230 8.05 0.91 14.75
C CYS A 230 6.55 0.79 15.04
N ARG A 231 6.14 -0.14 15.92
CA ARG A 231 4.72 -0.27 16.31
C ARG A 231 4.20 0.96 17.04
N GLN A 232 5.01 1.53 17.96
CA GLN A 232 4.64 2.76 18.67
C GLN A 232 4.54 3.94 17.72
N MET A 233 5.52 4.09 16.82
CA MET A 233 5.51 5.16 15.82
C MET A 233 4.33 5.03 14.87
N ARG A 234 3.93 3.80 14.49
CA ARG A 234 2.74 3.58 13.65
C ARG A 234 1.47 4.03 14.36
N ALA A 235 1.28 3.64 15.62
CA ALA A 235 0.11 4.07 16.38
C ALA A 235 0.02 5.60 16.51
N LEU A 236 1.16 6.28 16.66
CA LEU A 236 1.22 7.74 16.67
C LEU A 236 0.95 8.35 15.29
N ASP A 237 1.47 7.76 14.22
CA ASP A 237 1.29 8.20 12.84
C ASP A 237 -0.19 8.07 12.42
N ASP A 238 -0.82 6.93 12.75
CA ASP A 238 -2.25 6.68 12.50
C ASP A 238 -3.12 7.69 13.26
N TRP A 239 -2.83 7.94 14.53
CA TRP A 239 -3.53 8.94 15.33
C TRP A 239 -3.36 10.35 14.74
N LEU A 240 -2.13 10.76 14.45
CA LEU A 240 -1.81 12.08 13.90
C LEU A 240 -2.48 12.30 12.54
N THR A 241 -2.50 11.26 11.70
CA THR A 241 -3.20 11.28 10.41
C THR A 241 -4.71 11.46 10.59
N GLY A 242 -5.30 10.80 11.58
CA GLY A 242 -6.71 10.96 11.94
C GLY A 242 -7.05 12.38 12.41
N GLU A 243 -6.24 12.94 13.31
CA GLU A 243 -6.41 14.34 13.78
C GLU A 243 -6.25 15.35 12.64
N ALA A 244 -5.27 15.14 11.76
CA ALA A 244 -5.04 15.97 10.59
C ALA A 244 -6.24 15.94 9.63
N ALA A 245 -6.81 14.77 9.38
CA ALA A 245 -8.00 14.62 8.55
C ALA A 245 -9.22 15.32 9.17
N ALA A 246 -9.43 15.16 10.47
CA ALA A 246 -10.50 15.84 11.20
C ALA A 246 -10.34 17.38 11.16
N LEU A 247 -9.10 17.88 11.32
CA LEU A 247 -8.80 19.30 11.20
C LEU A 247 -9.15 19.84 9.80
N LEU A 248 -8.70 19.15 8.75
CA LEU A 248 -8.99 19.55 7.37
C LEU A 248 -10.49 19.54 7.08
N GLN A 249 -11.20 18.52 7.56
CA GLN A 249 -12.65 18.42 7.42
C GLN A 249 -13.35 19.62 8.12
N ALA A 250 -12.95 19.94 9.35
CA ALA A 250 -13.51 21.06 10.10
C ALA A 250 -13.18 22.43 9.48
N ALA A 251 -12.01 22.56 8.85
CA ALA A 251 -11.57 23.80 8.20
C ALA A 251 -12.15 23.98 6.78
N THR A 252 -12.68 22.95 6.15
CA THR A 252 -13.17 22.99 4.77
C THR A 252 -14.42 23.84 4.66
N VAL A 253 -14.36 24.86 3.81
CA VAL A 253 -15.46 25.76 3.45
C VAL A 253 -15.49 25.96 1.93
N PRO A 254 -16.59 26.46 1.34
CA PRO A 254 -16.61 26.81 -0.08
C PRO A 254 -15.43 27.73 -0.45
N GLY A 255 -14.59 27.28 -1.38
CA GLY A 255 -13.45 28.02 -1.88
C GLY A 255 -12.11 27.80 -1.15
N GLY A 256 -12.07 27.12 -0.01
CA GLY A 256 -10.80 26.90 0.67
C GLY A 256 -10.89 26.28 2.06
N TYR A 257 -9.83 26.46 2.82
CA TYR A 257 -9.78 26.06 4.24
C TYR A 257 -9.75 27.31 5.12
N ASP A 258 -10.64 27.39 6.10
CA ASP A 258 -10.68 28.48 7.08
C ASP A 258 -9.38 28.51 7.90
N VAL A 259 -8.62 29.59 7.74
CA VAL A 259 -7.34 29.79 8.43
C VAL A 259 -7.53 29.92 9.94
N THR A 260 -8.68 30.42 10.41
CA THR A 260 -8.94 30.56 11.85
C THR A 260 -9.12 29.19 12.52
N VAL A 261 -9.68 28.23 11.81
CA VAL A 261 -9.80 26.83 12.25
C VAL A 261 -8.43 26.14 12.22
N LEU A 262 -7.68 26.28 11.12
CA LEU A 262 -6.33 25.70 11.00
C LEU A 262 -5.39 26.18 12.09
N ARG A 263 -5.45 27.47 12.47
CA ARG A 263 -4.60 28.07 13.50
C ARG A 263 -4.84 27.57 14.92
N ARG A 264 -5.99 26.97 15.19
CA ARG A 264 -6.33 26.44 16.51
C ARG A 264 -5.68 25.09 16.77
N ALA A 265 -5.18 24.45 15.74
CA ALA A 265 -4.56 23.13 15.86
C ALA A 265 -3.17 23.24 16.48
N GLU A 266 -2.78 22.21 17.23
CA GLU A 266 -1.41 22.00 17.68
C GLU A 266 -0.47 21.86 16.47
N GLY A 267 0.78 22.36 16.58
CA GLY A 267 1.73 22.40 15.48
C GLY A 267 1.88 21.08 14.72
N PRO A 268 2.10 19.93 15.39
CA PRO A 268 2.23 18.64 14.70
C PRO A 268 0.99 18.22 13.91
N VAL A 269 -0.22 18.55 14.40
CA VAL A 269 -1.48 18.24 13.69
C VAL A 269 -1.64 19.14 12.47
N LEU A 270 -1.30 20.44 12.61
CA LEU A 270 -1.29 21.34 11.47
C LEU A 270 -0.29 20.90 10.40
N ASP A 271 0.94 20.53 10.81
CA ASP A 271 1.97 20.05 9.87
C ASP A 271 1.52 18.78 9.12
N ALA A 272 0.89 17.85 9.80
CA ALA A 272 0.34 16.65 9.19
C ALA A 272 -0.81 16.97 8.22
N ALA A 273 -1.67 17.93 8.57
CA ALA A 273 -2.74 18.41 7.70
C ALA A 273 -2.16 19.08 6.43
N LEU A 274 -1.17 19.95 6.59
CA LEU A 274 -0.48 20.59 5.47
C LEU A 274 0.28 19.58 4.60
N HIS A 275 0.89 18.56 5.21
CA HIS A 275 1.50 17.45 4.49
C HIS A 275 0.48 16.71 3.61
N ALA A 276 -0.72 16.46 4.12
CA ALA A 276 -1.79 15.83 3.35
C ALA A 276 -2.23 16.67 2.14
N LEU A 277 -2.18 18.01 2.25
CA LEU A 277 -2.47 18.93 1.14
C LEU A 277 -1.34 18.99 0.10
N VAL A 278 -0.08 18.87 0.52
CA VAL A 278 1.09 18.96 -0.36
C VAL A 278 1.36 17.65 -1.11
N SER A 279 1.20 16.51 -0.44
CA SER A 279 1.54 15.17 -0.97
C SER A 279 0.90 14.82 -2.32
N PRO A 280 -0.35 15.21 -2.64
CA PRO A 280 -0.94 14.94 -3.96
C PRO A 280 -0.31 15.73 -5.09
N VAL A 281 0.32 16.88 -4.76
CA VAL A 281 0.84 17.84 -5.74
C VAL A 281 2.30 17.55 -6.08
N ARG A 282 3.10 17.27 -5.04
CA ARG A 282 4.54 17.01 -5.14
C ARG A 282 5.05 16.23 -3.94
N ASP A 283 6.33 15.80 -3.98
CA ASP A 283 6.97 15.26 -2.79
C ASP A 283 6.90 16.30 -1.64
N ALA A 284 6.32 15.88 -0.52
CA ALA A 284 6.08 16.76 0.62
C ALA A 284 7.37 16.97 1.43
N GLU A 285 8.31 17.73 0.84
CA GLU A 285 9.54 18.13 1.52
C GLU A 285 9.21 19.05 2.71
N GLU A 286 9.91 18.87 3.82
CA GLU A 286 9.75 19.62 5.09
C GLU A 286 9.71 21.14 4.88
N LYS A 287 10.52 21.67 3.96
CA LYS A 287 10.55 23.11 3.68
C LYS A 287 9.20 23.67 3.22
N TYR A 288 8.42 22.91 2.43
CA TYR A 288 7.10 23.37 1.96
C TYR A 288 6.05 23.29 3.06
N ILE A 289 6.14 22.28 3.90
CA ILE A 289 5.28 22.16 5.08
C ILE A 289 5.54 23.35 6.00
N SER A 290 6.81 23.65 6.31
CA SER A 290 7.19 24.79 7.15
C SER A 290 6.76 26.14 6.55
N LEU A 291 6.89 26.32 5.23
CA LEU A 291 6.43 27.54 4.56
C LEU A 291 4.93 27.70 4.64
N LEU A 292 4.15 26.65 4.42
CA LEU A 292 2.68 26.69 4.55
C LEU A 292 2.25 26.88 6.00
N HIS A 293 2.92 26.24 6.95
CA HIS A 293 2.70 26.46 8.38
C HIS A 293 2.86 27.95 8.74
N PHE A 294 3.99 28.53 8.34
CA PHE A 294 4.23 29.97 8.56
C PHE A 294 3.18 30.84 7.86
N LEU A 295 2.79 30.48 6.63
CA LEU A 295 1.73 31.18 5.88
C LEU A 295 0.40 31.16 6.65
N VAL A 296 -0.01 30.00 7.15
CA VAL A 296 -1.23 29.86 7.96
C VAL A 296 -1.14 30.71 9.24
N LEU A 297 -0.02 30.65 9.97
CA LEU A 297 0.16 31.45 11.18
C LEU A 297 0.16 32.97 10.91
N LYS A 298 0.81 33.42 9.84
CA LYS A 298 0.86 34.82 9.44
C LYS A 298 -0.51 35.33 8.97
N GLY A 299 -1.26 34.52 8.21
CA GLY A 299 -2.59 34.84 7.71
C GLY A 299 -2.61 35.70 6.46
N GLU A 300 -1.50 35.82 5.79
CA GLU A 300 -1.35 36.54 4.52
C GLU A 300 -0.16 35.99 3.73
N GLY A 301 -0.19 36.13 2.40
CA GLY A 301 0.90 35.75 1.50
C GLY A 301 0.56 34.56 0.63
N ALA A 302 1.59 33.99 0.00
CA ALA A 302 1.46 32.85 -0.90
C ALA A 302 2.72 31.97 -0.87
N VAL A 303 2.57 30.67 -1.15
CA VAL A 303 3.64 29.68 -1.27
C VAL A 303 3.47 28.91 -2.57
N GLN A 304 4.41 29.03 -3.48
CA GLN A 304 4.45 28.28 -4.73
C GLN A 304 5.02 26.87 -4.48
N LEU A 305 4.23 25.84 -4.74
CA LEU A 305 4.66 24.44 -4.62
C LEU A 305 5.29 23.91 -5.91
N THR A 306 4.64 24.21 -7.04
CA THR A 306 5.12 23.88 -8.39
C THR A 306 4.91 25.07 -9.29
N PRO A 307 5.43 25.11 -10.53
CA PRO A 307 5.14 26.19 -11.49
C PRO A 307 3.63 26.40 -11.71
N ASP A 308 2.82 25.37 -11.48
CA ASP A 308 1.38 25.39 -11.78
C ASP A 308 0.49 25.40 -10.55
N VAL A 309 1.04 25.21 -9.35
CA VAL A 309 0.26 25.14 -8.09
C VAL A 309 0.83 26.07 -7.03
N ASN A 310 -0.03 26.91 -6.51
CA ASN A 310 0.29 27.90 -5.50
C ASN A 310 -0.78 27.89 -4.39
N TYR A 311 -0.36 27.90 -3.13
CA TYR A 311 -1.23 28.13 -2.00
C TYR A 311 -1.16 29.60 -1.58
N LYS A 312 -2.32 30.22 -1.38
CA LYS A 312 -2.43 31.64 -1.00
C LYS A 312 -3.46 31.80 0.12
N ILE A 313 -3.23 32.75 1.01
CA ILE A 313 -4.28 33.22 1.90
C ILE A 313 -5.06 34.34 1.19
N GLN A 314 -6.36 34.14 1.04
CA GLN A 314 -7.27 35.11 0.45
C GLN A 314 -8.58 35.09 1.25
N ASP A 315 -9.05 36.27 1.69
CA ASP A 315 -10.30 36.44 2.47
C ASP A 315 -10.40 35.54 3.71
N GLY A 316 -9.25 35.30 4.39
CA GLY A 316 -9.18 34.43 5.56
C GLY A 316 -9.15 32.93 5.24
N LEU A 317 -9.10 32.57 3.97
CA LEU A 317 -9.05 31.17 3.50
C LEU A 317 -7.67 30.82 2.94
N LEU A 318 -7.21 29.61 3.24
CA LEU A 318 -6.08 28.99 2.54
C LEU A 318 -6.61 28.37 1.24
N VAL A 319 -6.26 28.96 0.12
CA VAL A 319 -6.73 28.58 -1.22
C VAL A 319 -5.59 28.00 -2.04
N CYS A 320 -5.88 26.95 -2.81
CA CYS A 320 -4.99 26.41 -3.82
C CYS A 320 -5.32 27.03 -5.18
N LEU A 321 -4.36 27.69 -5.79
CA LEU A 321 -4.49 28.30 -7.12
C LEU A 321 -3.70 27.48 -8.14
N THR A 322 -4.34 27.14 -9.25
CA THR A 322 -3.67 26.57 -10.44
C THR A 322 -3.45 27.64 -11.50
N ARG A 323 -2.50 27.42 -12.41
CA ARG A 323 -2.09 28.42 -13.43
C ARG A 323 -3.23 28.89 -14.33
N GLU A 324 -4.32 28.14 -14.42
CA GLU A 324 -5.51 28.49 -15.22
C GLU A 324 -6.53 29.37 -14.46
N GLY A 325 -6.21 29.83 -13.24
CA GLY A 325 -7.05 30.75 -12.48
C GLY A 325 -8.26 30.12 -11.77
N SER A 326 -8.48 28.84 -11.90
CA SER A 326 -9.50 28.11 -11.11
C SER A 326 -9.04 27.92 -9.68
N GLN A 327 -9.80 28.43 -8.73
CA GLN A 327 -9.65 28.11 -7.31
C GLN A 327 -10.12 26.68 -7.06
N THR A 328 -9.19 25.73 -6.97
CA THR A 328 -9.56 24.34 -6.69
C THR A 328 -8.57 23.70 -5.73
N LEU A 329 -9.08 23.20 -4.62
CA LEU A 329 -8.36 22.46 -3.60
C LEU A 329 -8.51 20.97 -3.82
N PRO A 330 -7.47 20.15 -3.54
CA PRO A 330 -7.67 18.71 -3.39
C PRO A 330 -8.73 18.44 -2.31
N ALA A 331 -9.60 17.46 -2.54
CA ALA A 331 -10.52 17.02 -1.51
C ALA A 331 -9.73 16.46 -0.31
N PRO A 332 -10.04 16.88 0.93
CA PRO A 332 -9.38 16.34 2.11
C PRO A 332 -9.67 14.84 2.21
N PRO A 333 -8.68 14.03 2.62
CA PRO A 333 -8.92 12.64 2.92
C PRO A 333 -9.96 12.51 4.03
N GLN A 334 -11.04 11.75 3.78
CA GLN A 334 -12.07 11.49 4.79
C GLN A 334 -12.48 10.02 4.76
N PRO A 335 -12.77 9.40 5.92
CA PRO A 335 -13.32 8.06 5.97
C PRO A 335 -14.58 7.99 5.10
N PHE A 336 -14.70 6.90 4.36
CA PHE A 336 -15.83 6.74 3.45
C PHE A 336 -17.03 6.09 4.15
N GLU A 337 -18.15 6.77 4.10
CA GLU A 337 -19.49 6.21 4.36
C GLU A 337 -20.41 6.64 3.21
N PRO A 338 -21.37 5.81 2.79
CA PRO A 338 -22.33 6.19 1.75
C PRO A 338 -23.07 7.48 2.12
N GLY A 339 -23.20 8.42 1.17
CA GLY A 339 -23.78 9.75 1.41
C GLY A 339 -23.54 10.72 0.27
N ASP A 340 -23.86 11.99 0.53
CA ASP A 340 -23.70 13.10 -0.40
C ASP A 340 -22.43 13.90 -0.05
N PHE A 341 -21.52 14.06 -1.02
CA PHE A 341 -20.25 14.75 -0.85
C PHE A 341 -20.15 15.95 -1.79
N TYR A 342 -20.00 17.13 -1.20
CA TYR A 342 -19.68 18.35 -1.91
C TYR A 342 -18.17 18.59 -1.80
N LEU A 343 -17.45 18.39 -2.90
CA LEU A 343 -15.99 18.41 -2.91
C LEU A 343 -15.49 19.68 -3.60
N PRO A 344 -14.29 20.15 -3.24
CA PRO A 344 -13.66 21.31 -3.87
C PRO A 344 -13.60 21.17 -5.40
N GLY A 345 -13.71 22.28 -6.12
CA GLY A 345 -13.72 22.28 -7.59
C GLY A 345 -15.08 22.01 -8.23
N GLY A 346 -16.15 22.14 -7.45
CA GLY A 346 -17.52 21.94 -7.95
C GLY A 346 -17.89 20.46 -8.15
N TYR A 347 -17.12 19.54 -7.59
CA TYR A 347 -17.43 18.13 -7.66
C TYR A 347 -18.50 17.74 -6.63
N PHE A 348 -19.62 17.23 -7.12
CA PHE A 348 -20.64 16.60 -6.28
C PHE A 348 -20.67 15.11 -6.55
N VAL A 349 -20.57 14.31 -5.50
CA VAL A 349 -20.61 12.85 -5.58
C VAL A 349 -21.62 12.32 -4.58
N LYS A 350 -22.55 11.54 -5.05
CA LYS A 350 -23.56 10.87 -4.22
C LYS A 350 -23.36 9.37 -4.31
N PHE A 351 -23.04 8.74 -3.17
CA PHE A 351 -22.95 7.31 -3.01
C PHE A 351 -24.18 6.77 -2.28
N GLN A 352 -24.84 5.77 -2.85
CA GLN A 352 -26.03 5.16 -2.27
C GLN A 352 -25.94 3.64 -2.32
N VAL A 353 -26.30 2.98 -1.22
CA VAL A 353 -26.49 1.54 -1.17
C VAL A 353 -27.91 1.21 -1.59
N VAL A 354 -28.05 0.32 -2.56
CA VAL A 354 -29.35 -0.17 -3.06
C VAL A 354 -29.31 -1.70 -3.19
N LYS A 355 -30.47 -2.34 -3.06
CA LYS A 355 -30.57 -3.79 -3.33
C LYS A 355 -30.25 -4.06 -4.79
N TYR A 356 -29.48 -5.09 -5.06
CA TYR A 356 -29.03 -5.40 -6.43
C TYR A 356 -30.21 -5.73 -7.37
N GLU A 357 -31.22 -6.42 -6.84
CA GLU A 357 -32.43 -6.71 -7.59
C GLU A 357 -33.20 -5.44 -8.04
N ASP A 358 -33.25 -4.43 -7.17
CA ASP A 358 -33.95 -3.18 -7.47
C ASP A 358 -33.12 -2.30 -8.41
N PHE A 359 -31.79 -2.37 -8.30
CA PHE A 359 -30.87 -1.75 -9.26
C PHE A 359 -31.09 -2.31 -10.67
N LEU A 360 -31.14 -3.63 -10.82
CA LEU A 360 -31.38 -4.30 -12.12
C LEU A 360 -32.74 -3.99 -12.75
N LYS A 361 -33.80 -3.82 -11.93
CA LYS A 361 -35.15 -3.48 -12.42
C LYS A 361 -35.26 -2.05 -12.96
N ASN A 362 -34.46 -1.13 -12.44
CA ASN A 362 -34.56 0.30 -12.75
C ASN A 362 -33.55 0.78 -13.81
N GLN A 363 -32.75 -0.10 -14.39
CA GLN A 363 -31.81 0.27 -15.45
C GLN A 363 -32.35 0.00 -16.85
N PRO A 364 -32.27 0.97 -17.79
CA PRO A 364 -32.40 0.70 -19.20
C PRO A 364 -31.18 -0.08 -19.70
N ILE A 365 -31.45 -1.07 -20.57
CA ILE A 365 -30.47 -2.05 -21.09
C ILE A 365 -29.33 -1.38 -21.88
N PHE A 366 -28.36 -0.78 -21.21
CA PHE A 366 -27.13 -0.34 -21.84
C PHE A 366 -25.91 -0.85 -21.10
N LYS A 367 -25.10 -1.70 -21.75
CA LYS A 367 -23.85 -2.31 -21.29
C LYS A 367 -22.75 -1.32 -20.84
N LYS A 368 -22.96 -0.02 -20.93
CA LYS A 368 -21.99 1.01 -20.55
C LYS A 368 -22.02 1.40 -19.06
N ASP A 369 -23.07 1.03 -18.35
CA ASP A 369 -23.34 1.54 -16.99
C ASP A 369 -22.90 0.59 -15.85
N LEU A 370 -22.32 -0.57 -16.16
CA LEU A 370 -21.85 -1.54 -15.15
C LEU A 370 -20.71 -1.00 -14.28
N ASN A 371 -20.04 0.07 -14.70
CA ASN A 371 -18.97 0.72 -13.93
C ASN A 371 -19.50 1.77 -12.94
N CYS A 372 -20.82 2.03 -12.92
CA CYS A 372 -21.45 2.98 -11.99
C CYS A 372 -21.84 2.35 -10.66
N CYS A 373 -21.69 1.03 -10.50
CA CYS A 373 -22.00 0.34 -9.26
C CYS A 373 -20.91 -0.66 -8.89
N ALA A 374 -20.81 -0.93 -7.59
CA ALA A 374 -19.91 -1.92 -7.04
C ALA A 374 -20.63 -2.77 -6.00
N ASP A 375 -20.19 -4.00 -5.82
CA ASP A 375 -20.63 -4.86 -4.73
C ASP A 375 -20.21 -4.27 -3.38
N CYS A 376 -21.16 -3.98 -2.48
CA CYS A 376 -20.87 -3.45 -1.16
C CYS A 376 -19.95 -4.36 -0.34
N ALA A 377 -20.06 -5.70 -0.53
CA ALA A 377 -19.21 -6.66 0.16
C ALA A 377 -17.73 -6.58 -0.29
N LYS A 378 -17.47 -6.05 -1.49
CA LYS A 378 -16.11 -5.87 -2.04
C LYS A 378 -15.50 -4.50 -1.70
N ILE A 379 -16.30 -3.58 -1.14
CA ILE A 379 -15.83 -2.26 -0.65
C ILE A 379 -15.74 -2.33 0.87
N GLN A 380 -14.76 -3.06 1.38
CA GLN A 380 -14.51 -3.24 2.80
C GLN A 380 -13.08 -2.80 3.15
N GLY A 381 -12.87 -2.37 4.39
CA GLY A 381 -11.57 -1.93 4.90
C GLY A 381 -11.57 -0.45 5.26
N ASN A 382 -10.39 0.17 5.34
CA ASN A 382 -10.23 1.59 5.59
C ASN A 382 -10.36 2.38 4.27
N VAL A 383 -11.57 2.38 3.70
CA VAL A 383 -11.83 3.11 2.47
C VAL A 383 -11.88 4.61 2.76
N ILE A 384 -11.15 5.39 1.99
CA ILE A 384 -11.03 6.84 2.15
C ILE A 384 -11.45 7.52 0.85
N LEU A 385 -12.35 8.50 0.95
CA LEU A 385 -12.62 9.45 -0.13
C LEU A 385 -11.53 10.52 -0.08
N ARG A 386 -10.76 10.64 -1.16
CA ARG A 386 -9.64 11.56 -1.26
C ARG A 386 -9.28 11.88 -2.71
N THR A 387 -8.27 12.66 -2.93
CA THR A 387 -7.60 12.80 -4.23
C THR A 387 -6.38 11.88 -4.35
N ARG A 388 -5.73 11.86 -5.52
CA ARG A 388 -4.59 10.97 -5.79
C ARG A 388 -3.43 11.19 -4.81
N GLN A 389 -2.72 10.07 -4.53
CA GLN A 389 -1.46 10.05 -3.80
C GLN A 389 -0.36 9.37 -4.63
N PRO A 390 0.94 9.64 -4.35
CA PRO A 390 2.03 8.92 -4.97
C PRO A 390 1.93 7.40 -4.71
N GLY A 391 2.06 6.61 -5.77
CA GLY A 391 1.95 5.15 -5.66
C GLY A 391 0.54 4.60 -5.85
N ASP A 392 -0.47 5.45 -6.00
CA ASP A 392 -1.84 5.00 -6.31
C ASP A 392 -1.90 4.28 -7.65
N PHE A 393 -2.71 3.24 -7.67
CA PHE A 393 -2.99 2.46 -8.86
C PHE A 393 -4.49 2.19 -9.00
N PHE A 394 -4.92 1.99 -10.24
CA PHE A 394 -6.29 1.73 -10.60
C PHE A 394 -6.37 0.55 -11.58
N ARG A 395 -7.42 -0.25 -11.47
CA ARG A 395 -7.77 -1.32 -12.43
C ARG A 395 -9.03 -0.90 -13.18
N PRO A 396 -8.89 -0.40 -14.41
CA PRO A 396 -10.05 -0.06 -15.22
C PRO A 396 -10.83 -1.33 -15.57
N ALA A 397 -12.15 -1.30 -15.39
CA ALA A 397 -13.01 -2.41 -15.77
C ALA A 397 -12.82 -2.84 -17.24
N GLY A 398 -12.75 -4.15 -17.47
CA GLY A 398 -12.62 -4.76 -18.80
C GLY A 398 -11.24 -4.65 -19.44
N ARG A 399 -10.21 -4.24 -18.71
CA ARG A 399 -8.83 -4.17 -19.25
C ARG A 399 -7.84 -5.13 -18.58
N HIS A 400 -8.22 -5.81 -17.51
CA HIS A 400 -7.43 -6.81 -16.76
C HIS A 400 -6.00 -6.37 -16.39
N LEU A 401 -5.69 -5.06 -16.43
CA LEU A 401 -4.35 -4.51 -16.21
C LEU A 401 -4.38 -3.43 -15.14
N ARG A 402 -3.55 -3.62 -14.12
CA ARG A 402 -3.29 -2.61 -13.11
C ARG A 402 -2.38 -1.52 -13.68
N LYS A 403 -2.77 -0.26 -13.50
CA LYS A 403 -1.99 0.89 -13.94
C LYS A 403 -1.78 1.86 -12.79
N THR A 404 -0.58 2.45 -12.69
CA THR A 404 -0.41 3.58 -11.81
C THR A 404 -1.32 4.73 -12.27
N LEU A 405 -1.95 5.46 -11.34
CA LEU A 405 -2.82 6.58 -11.71
C LEU A 405 -2.12 7.58 -12.63
N LYS A 406 -0.81 7.81 -12.44
CA LYS A 406 -0.02 8.67 -13.34
C LYS A 406 -0.06 8.21 -14.80
N LYS A 407 0.12 6.91 -15.06
CA LYS A 407 0.05 6.35 -16.43
C LYS A 407 -1.38 6.39 -16.96
N TYR A 408 -2.35 6.05 -16.11
CA TYR A 408 -3.75 6.01 -16.49
C TYR A 408 -4.29 7.41 -16.84
N TYR A 409 -3.96 8.44 -16.09
CA TYR A 409 -4.30 9.83 -16.41
C TYR A 409 -3.67 10.31 -17.72
N ASN A 410 -2.44 9.86 -18.05
CA ASN A 410 -1.82 10.17 -19.33
C ASN A 410 -2.59 9.55 -20.51
N GLU A 411 -3.05 8.30 -20.35
CA GLU A 411 -3.84 7.63 -21.40
C GLU A 411 -5.22 8.27 -21.62
N LEU A 412 -5.84 8.76 -20.55
CA LEU A 412 -7.12 9.46 -20.60
C LEU A 412 -6.98 10.92 -21.09
N GLY A 413 -5.75 11.42 -21.28
CA GLY A 413 -5.50 12.80 -21.69
C GLY A 413 -5.89 13.82 -20.61
N ILE A 414 -6.00 13.41 -19.31
CA ILE A 414 -6.38 14.31 -18.23
C ILE A 414 -5.26 15.33 -18.03
N PRO A 415 -5.56 16.65 -18.08
CA PRO A 415 -4.59 17.72 -17.87
C PRO A 415 -3.88 17.57 -16.53
N GLN A 416 -2.59 17.90 -16.47
CA GLN A 416 -1.78 17.75 -15.28
C GLN A 416 -2.32 18.56 -14.10
N ALA A 417 -2.91 19.72 -14.37
CA ALA A 417 -3.51 20.61 -13.37
C ALA A 417 -4.78 20.02 -12.73
N GLU A 418 -5.56 19.20 -13.44
CA GLU A 418 -6.81 18.62 -12.93
C GLU A 418 -6.57 17.37 -12.07
N ARG A 419 -5.48 16.64 -12.33
CA ARG A 419 -5.18 15.35 -11.68
C ARG A 419 -5.17 15.37 -10.15
N PRO A 420 -4.66 16.43 -9.49
CA PRO A 420 -4.69 16.53 -8.03
C PRO A 420 -6.09 16.75 -7.45
N LEU A 421 -7.05 17.12 -8.28
CA LEU A 421 -8.39 17.54 -7.86
C LEU A 421 -9.45 16.46 -8.01
N LEU A 422 -9.17 15.44 -8.83
CA LEU A 422 -10.12 14.38 -9.13
C LEU A 422 -10.39 13.53 -7.89
N PRO A 423 -11.65 13.44 -7.43
CA PRO A 423 -12.03 12.59 -6.31
C PRO A 423 -11.88 11.11 -6.66
N LEU A 424 -11.51 10.33 -5.66
CA LEU A 424 -11.43 8.88 -5.73
C LEU A 424 -11.72 8.23 -4.38
N LEU A 425 -12.20 6.99 -4.41
CA LEU A 425 -12.22 6.10 -3.25
C LEU A 425 -11.00 5.20 -3.31
N ALA A 426 -10.29 5.03 -2.19
CA ALA A 426 -9.16 4.13 -2.12
C ALA A 426 -9.06 3.41 -0.77
N ASP A 427 -8.59 2.16 -0.80
CA ASP A 427 -8.07 1.45 0.35
C ASP A 427 -6.54 1.40 0.24
N GLY A 428 -5.85 2.14 1.11
CA GLY A 428 -4.41 2.36 0.97
C GLY A 428 -4.03 3.01 -0.36
N SER A 429 -3.26 2.30 -1.20
CA SER A 429 -2.86 2.77 -2.53
C SER A 429 -3.74 2.22 -3.67
N GLU A 430 -4.70 1.35 -3.36
CA GLU A 430 -5.62 0.78 -4.34
C GLU A 430 -6.83 1.68 -4.51
N VAL A 431 -7.04 2.16 -5.75
CA VAL A 431 -8.19 3.01 -6.07
C VAL A 431 -9.36 2.11 -6.45
N LEU A 432 -10.43 2.18 -5.67
CA LEU A 432 -11.65 1.40 -5.84
C LEU A 432 -12.66 2.09 -6.74
N TRP A 433 -12.67 3.42 -6.74
CA TRP A 433 -13.49 4.24 -7.61
C TRP A 433 -12.72 5.51 -8.02
N LEU A 434 -12.88 5.92 -9.25
CA LEU A 434 -12.24 7.12 -9.80
C LEU A 434 -13.26 7.96 -10.55
N TRP A 435 -13.26 9.28 -10.30
CA TRP A 435 -14.10 10.24 -11.01
C TRP A 435 -13.98 10.11 -12.53
N GLY A 436 -15.10 10.07 -13.22
CA GLY A 436 -15.17 9.95 -14.69
C GLY A 436 -14.79 8.57 -15.25
N CYS A 437 -14.34 7.63 -14.40
CA CYS A 437 -13.92 6.29 -14.82
C CYS A 437 -14.76 5.17 -14.20
N GLY A 438 -15.44 5.43 -13.07
CA GLY A 438 -16.26 4.45 -12.38
C GLY A 438 -15.46 3.58 -11.40
N PHE A 439 -16.05 2.44 -10.99
CA PHE A 439 -15.45 1.49 -10.08
C PHE A 439 -14.38 0.62 -10.74
N ALA A 440 -13.41 0.20 -9.93
CA ALA A 440 -12.39 -0.75 -10.34
C ALA A 440 -12.97 -2.12 -10.68
N GLU A 441 -12.27 -2.89 -11.50
CA GLU A 441 -12.72 -4.20 -11.97
C GLU A 441 -13.05 -5.18 -10.82
N GLY A 442 -12.22 -5.21 -9.78
CA GLY A 442 -12.43 -6.07 -8.61
C GLY A 442 -13.64 -5.70 -7.75
N CYS A 443 -14.32 -4.58 -8.02
CA CYS A 443 -15.51 -4.13 -7.29
C CYS A 443 -16.82 -4.53 -8.00
N ALA A 444 -16.74 -5.17 -9.17
CA ALA A 444 -17.94 -5.48 -9.98
C ALA A 444 -18.88 -6.44 -9.24
N PRO A 445 -20.22 -6.23 -9.36
CA PRO A 445 -21.21 -7.18 -8.84
C PRO A 445 -21.12 -8.55 -9.54
N ASP A 446 -21.43 -9.62 -8.81
CA ASP A 446 -21.51 -11.00 -9.30
C ASP A 446 -22.84 -11.66 -8.88
N GLU A 447 -22.95 -12.98 -9.07
CA GLU A 447 -24.16 -13.76 -8.76
C GLU A 447 -24.49 -13.85 -7.27
N TYR A 448 -23.54 -13.53 -6.38
CA TYR A 448 -23.71 -13.53 -4.92
C TYR A 448 -23.96 -12.14 -4.35
N THR A 449 -23.99 -11.11 -5.20
CA THR A 449 -24.17 -9.71 -4.76
C THR A 449 -25.61 -9.46 -4.32
N HIS A 450 -25.79 -9.00 -3.09
CA HIS A 450 -27.09 -8.62 -2.52
C HIS A 450 -27.34 -7.11 -2.54
N GLU A 451 -26.31 -6.34 -2.27
CA GLU A 451 -26.35 -4.88 -2.20
C GLU A 451 -25.24 -4.27 -3.04
N VAL A 452 -25.54 -3.20 -3.74
CA VAL A 452 -24.58 -2.47 -4.54
C VAL A 452 -24.47 -1.03 -4.09
N LEU A 453 -23.24 -0.53 -4.10
CA LEU A 453 -22.91 0.87 -3.97
C LEU A 453 -23.02 1.51 -5.35
N THR A 454 -23.95 2.45 -5.51
CA THR A 454 -24.12 3.25 -6.74
C THR A 454 -23.49 4.62 -6.55
N VAL A 455 -23.04 5.22 -7.64
CA VAL A 455 -22.44 6.57 -7.63
C VAL A 455 -23.14 7.45 -8.65
N ARG A 456 -23.49 8.65 -8.23
CA ARG A 456 -23.89 9.75 -9.11
C ARG A 456 -22.92 10.90 -8.96
N THR A 457 -22.48 11.44 -10.08
CA THR A 457 -21.47 12.51 -10.13
C THR A 457 -22.02 13.71 -10.91
N GLU A 458 -21.82 14.89 -10.38
CA GLU A 458 -22.17 16.17 -11.03
C GLU A 458 -21.02 17.15 -10.82
N LYS A 459 -20.66 17.91 -11.87
CA LYS A 459 -19.70 19.00 -11.77
C LYS A 459 -20.45 20.31 -11.96
N THR A 460 -20.55 21.11 -10.89
CA THR A 460 -21.19 22.43 -10.93
C THR A 460 -20.18 23.41 -11.51
N GLY A 461 -20.46 23.96 -12.70
CA GLY A 461 -19.63 25.00 -13.34
C GLY A 461 -19.37 24.82 -14.84
N GLU A 462 -19.89 23.77 -15.47
CA GLU A 462 -19.98 23.65 -16.93
C GLU A 462 -21.45 23.91 -17.32
N ALA A 463 -21.80 25.20 -17.55
CA ALA A 463 -22.98 25.67 -18.27
C ALA A 463 -22.51 26.63 -19.37
#